data_e4087725f3a4adb5fe293fa12e1224bb
#
_entry.id   e4087725f3a4adb5fe293fa12e1224bb
#
_cell.length_a   1.000
_cell.length_b   1.000
_cell.length_c   1.000
_cell.angle_alpha   90.00
_cell.angle_beta   90.00
_cell.angle_gamma   90.00
#
_symmetry.space_group_name_H-M   'P 1'
#
loop_
_entity.id
_entity.type
_entity.pdbx_description
1 polymer ?
#
loop_
_entity_poly.entity_id
_entity_poly.type
_entity_poly.pdbx_seq_one_letter_code
_entity_poly.pdbx_strand_id
1 'polypeptide(L)'
;MADNLNEIEQQEVEEFTAFTYSIVVNDSNNWDLMNGRELNKRLSYFAKRPEKENFIRVYSCLRLADIYYLRKKEDKEWATLVSENPETEEKFLFVFSTPKHIPKDMLTECKSAKMGFRDFLETFKNEVTCIVLNCDTDSFTIPVKEAGEYFSMMDRMENTVDEMMEQGLSGDSLLDMIFDRFWGRKLYCKMKDGKEVEGECYSFDFDKNEMFLIVETENGDINIKQKDIEFIKSLPYDEE
;
A
#
# COMPACT_ATOMS: atom_id res chain seq x y z
N MET A 1 -17.99 0.18 -30.45
CA MET A 1 -18.13 -0.87 -29.41
C MET A 1 -16.81 -1.62 -29.17
N ALA A 2 -15.99 -1.89 -30.18
CA ALA A 2 -14.69 -2.55 -30.01
C ALA A 2 -13.63 -1.67 -29.29
N ASP A 3 -13.70 -0.36 -29.50
CA ASP A 3 -12.74 0.57 -28.89
C ASP A 3 -12.94 0.71 -27.36
N ASN A 4 -14.20 0.65 -26.90
CA ASN A 4 -14.51 0.71 -25.46
C ASN A 4 -14.10 -0.57 -24.68
N LEU A 5 -14.10 -1.73 -25.33
CA LEU A 5 -13.63 -2.97 -24.71
C LEU A 5 -12.10 -2.95 -24.53
N ASN A 6 -11.36 -2.43 -25.49
CA ASN A 6 -9.90 -2.26 -25.37
C ASN A 6 -9.49 -1.26 -24.26
N GLU A 7 -10.26 -0.20 -24.06
CA GLU A 7 -9.99 0.76 -22.99
C GLU A 7 -10.24 0.16 -21.60
N ILE A 8 -11.32 -0.63 -21.44
CA ILE A 8 -11.63 -1.32 -20.18
C ILE A 8 -10.57 -2.37 -19.87
N GLU A 9 -10.19 -3.22 -20.84
CA GLU A 9 -9.13 -4.23 -20.66
C GLU A 9 -7.77 -3.57 -20.32
N GLN A 10 -7.43 -2.44 -20.97
CA GLN A 10 -6.22 -1.70 -20.65
C GLN A 10 -6.25 -1.09 -19.25
N GLN A 11 -7.39 -0.58 -18.82
CA GLN A 11 -7.57 -0.03 -17.49
C GLN A 11 -7.44 -1.13 -16.43
N GLU A 12 -8.06 -2.29 -16.63
CA GLU A 12 -7.94 -3.45 -15.73
C GLU A 12 -6.48 -3.93 -15.61
N VAL A 13 -5.74 -4.01 -16.73
CA VAL A 13 -4.31 -4.37 -16.72
C VAL A 13 -3.47 -3.32 -15.99
N GLU A 14 -3.77 -2.02 -16.15
CA GLU A 14 -3.06 -0.97 -15.44
C GLU A 14 -3.36 -0.97 -13.94
N GLU A 15 -4.61 -1.16 -13.55
CA GLU A 15 -5.03 -1.31 -12.16
C GLU A 15 -4.34 -2.52 -11.52
N PHE A 16 -4.36 -3.64 -12.20
CA PHE A 16 -3.69 -4.86 -11.74
C PHE A 16 -2.18 -4.69 -11.59
N THR A 17 -1.51 -4.01 -12.53
CA THR A 17 -0.08 -3.69 -12.44
C THR A 17 0.20 -2.81 -11.23
N ALA A 18 -0.65 -1.80 -10.97
CA ALA A 18 -0.54 -0.93 -9.80
C ALA A 18 -0.67 -1.74 -8.50
N PHE A 19 -1.60 -2.69 -8.45
CA PHE A 19 -1.80 -3.57 -7.31
C PHE A 19 -0.58 -4.45 -7.03
N THR A 20 0.00 -5.07 -8.05
CA THR A 20 1.20 -5.91 -7.91
C THR A 20 2.37 -5.11 -7.32
N TYR A 21 2.53 -3.84 -7.71
CA TYR A 21 3.54 -2.97 -7.11
C TYR A 21 3.23 -2.60 -5.65
N SER A 22 1.97 -2.54 -5.24
CA SER A 22 1.62 -2.29 -3.84
C SER A 22 1.96 -3.47 -2.93
N ILE A 23 1.84 -4.70 -3.42
CA ILE A 23 2.25 -5.91 -2.69
C ILE A 23 3.73 -5.81 -2.29
N VAL A 24 4.60 -5.45 -3.23
CA VAL A 24 6.05 -5.25 -2.97
C VAL A 24 6.33 -4.21 -1.88
N VAL A 25 5.42 -3.25 -1.67
CA VAL A 25 5.54 -2.27 -0.59
C VAL A 25 5.04 -2.85 0.73
N ASN A 26 4.01 -3.69 0.72
CA ASN A 26 3.49 -4.37 1.92
C ASN A 26 4.52 -5.34 2.52
N ASP A 27 5.38 -5.94 1.69
CA ASP A 27 6.51 -6.77 2.14
C ASP A 27 7.66 -5.94 2.74
N SER A 28 7.62 -4.61 2.58
CA SER A 28 8.58 -3.74 3.25
C SER A 28 8.34 -3.84 4.75
N ASN A 29 9.42 -3.97 5.51
CA ASN A 29 9.37 -3.99 6.96
C ASN A 29 8.47 -2.85 7.45
N ASN A 30 7.39 -3.15 8.17
CA ASN A 30 6.44 -2.18 8.71
C ASN A 30 7.13 -1.03 9.45
N TRP A 31 8.27 -1.31 10.10
CA TRP A 31 9.09 -0.29 10.75
C TRP A 31 9.63 0.76 9.77
N ASP A 32 10.08 0.36 8.58
CA ASP A 32 10.62 1.28 7.58
C ASP A 32 9.52 2.13 6.91
N LEU A 33 8.31 1.64 6.84
CA LEU A 33 7.13 2.43 6.45
C LEU A 33 6.76 3.46 7.53
N MET A 34 6.66 3.03 8.78
CA MET A 34 6.28 3.88 9.91
C MET A 34 7.32 4.97 10.24
N ASN A 35 8.59 4.76 9.95
CA ASN A 35 9.66 5.72 10.19
C ASN A 35 10.04 6.56 8.96
N GLY A 36 9.34 6.39 7.84
CA GLY A 36 9.49 7.14 6.60
C GLY A 36 10.73 6.77 5.75
N ARG A 37 11.48 5.72 6.10
CA ARG A 37 12.67 5.32 5.33
C ARG A 37 12.30 4.82 3.94
N GLU A 38 11.31 3.94 3.85
CA GLU A 38 10.89 3.40 2.57
C GLU A 38 10.29 4.49 1.69
N LEU A 39 9.47 5.38 2.25
CA LEU A 39 8.92 6.52 1.53
C LEU A 39 10.03 7.42 0.96
N ASN A 40 11.05 7.77 1.76
CA ASN A 40 12.19 8.56 1.29
C ASN A 40 12.97 7.87 0.17
N LYS A 41 13.17 6.58 0.27
CA LYS A 41 13.82 5.79 -0.77
C LYS A 41 13.02 5.86 -2.09
N ARG A 42 11.69 5.72 -2.04
CA ARG A 42 10.83 5.79 -3.24
C ARG A 42 10.82 7.19 -3.84
N LEU A 43 10.75 8.24 -3.02
CA LEU A 43 10.84 9.63 -3.47
C LEU A 43 12.17 9.91 -4.19
N SER A 44 13.30 9.48 -3.61
CA SER A 44 14.60 9.63 -4.24
C SER A 44 14.75 8.85 -5.55
N TYR A 45 14.10 7.71 -5.68
CA TYR A 45 14.05 6.98 -6.97
C TYR A 45 13.18 7.73 -7.98
N PHE A 46 12.01 8.22 -7.57
CA PHE A 46 11.14 8.99 -8.45
C PHE A 46 11.80 10.28 -8.93
N ALA A 47 12.47 11.02 -8.05
CA ALA A 47 13.19 12.24 -8.42
C ALA A 47 14.27 12.00 -9.49
N LYS A 48 14.92 10.83 -9.46
CA LYS A 48 15.94 10.44 -10.45
C LYS A 48 15.33 9.90 -11.76
N ARG A 49 14.17 9.25 -11.67
CA ARG A 49 13.48 8.62 -12.78
C ARG A 49 11.97 8.80 -12.60
N PRO A 50 11.40 9.92 -13.11
CA PRO A 50 9.98 10.24 -12.96
C PRO A 50 9.13 9.41 -13.93
N GLU A 51 9.20 8.09 -13.80
CA GLU A 51 8.45 7.11 -14.57
C GLU A 51 7.17 6.71 -13.83
N LYS A 52 6.13 6.28 -14.57
CA LYS A 52 4.84 5.83 -14.03
C LYS A 52 5.02 4.78 -12.92
N GLU A 53 5.92 3.82 -13.11
CA GLU A 53 6.21 2.77 -12.14
C GLU A 53 6.70 3.34 -10.80
N ASN A 54 7.64 4.29 -10.82
CA ASN A 54 8.15 4.91 -9.60
C ASN A 54 7.09 5.78 -8.91
N PHE A 55 6.21 6.43 -9.69
CA PHE A 55 5.05 7.16 -9.19
C PHE A 55 4.10 6.22 -8.42
N ILE A 56 3.73 5.09 -9.02
CA ILE A 56 2.88 4.06 -8.39
C ILE A 56 3.51 3.59 -7.07
N ARG A 57 4.81 3.34 -7.05
CA ARG A 57 5.54 2.93 -5.83
C ARG A 57 5.50 3.99 -4.73
N VAL A 58 5.57 5.29 -5.07
CA VAL A 58 5.42 6.38 -4.09
C VAL A 58 4.01 6.37 -3.49
N TYR A 59 2.98 6.30 -4.32
CA TYR A 59 1.59 6.30 -3.85
C TYR A 59 1.24 5.07 -3.01
N SER A 60 1.71 3.89 -3.40
CA SER A 60 1.53 2.65 -2.64
C SER A 60 2.21 2.74 -1.28
N CYS A 61 3.40 3.35 -1.22
CA CYS A 61 4.09 3.58 0.05
C CYS A 61 3.38 4.62 0.92
N LEU A 62 2.89 5.72 0.32
CA LEU A 62 2.14 6.77 1.02
C LEU A 62 0.88 6.21 1.70
N ARG A 63 0.16 5.31 1.03
CA ARG A 63 -1.05 4.69 1.58
C ARG A 63 -0.83 4.05 2.95
N LEU A 64 0.37 3.53 3.21
CA LEU A 64 0.74 2.79 4.42
C LEU A 64 1.67 3.59 5.35
N ALA A 65 2.22 4.70 4.88
CA ALA A 65 3.23 5.45 5.61
C ALA A 65 2.62 6.39 6.65
N ASP A 66 3.34 6.56 7.74
CA ASP A 66 3.14 7.68 8.63
C ASP A 66 3.86 8.93 8.10
N ILE A 67 3.24 10.07 8.27
CA ILE A 67 3.79 11.38 7.91
C ILE A 67 3.79 12.32 9.11
N TYR A 68 4.60 13.36 9.01
CA TYR A 68 4.64 14.47 9.95
C TYR A 68 4.05 15.71 9.29
N TYR A 69 3.24 16.45 10.04
CA TYR A 69 2.64 17.71 9.62
C TYR A 69 2.80 18.78 10.70
N LEU A 70 2.62 20.03 10.32
CA LEU A 70 2.82 21.16 11.22
C LEU A 70 1.51 21.68 11.78
N ARG A 71 1.56 22.05 13.04
CA ARG A 71 0.48 22.73 13.75
C ARG A 71 1.00 24.05 14.33
N LYS A 72 0.33 25.15 14.01
CA LYS A 72 0.60 26.47 14.54
C LYS A 72 -0.29 26.75 15.72
N LYS A 73 0.24 27.41 16.74
CA LYS A 73 -0.55 27.85 17.87
C LYS A 73 -1.37 29.07 17.46
N GLU A 74 -2.67 28.92 17.52
CA GLU A 74 -3.65 29.98 17.32
C GLU A 74 -4.43 30.14 18.62
N ASP A 75 -4.35 31.32 19.23
CA ASP A 75 -4.92 31.61 20.57
C ASP A 75 -4.46 30.56 21.60
N LYS A 76 -5.40 29.71 22.04
CA LYS A 76 -5.15 28.66 23.05
C LYS A 76 -5.04 27.26 22.45
N GLU A 77 -5.33 27.09 21.16
CA GLU A 77 -5.39 25.81 20.48
C GLU A 77 -4.27 25.66 19.45
N TRP A 78 -4.03 24.41 19.01
CA TRP A 78 -3.09 24.09 17.96
C TRP A 78 -3.87 23.70 16.70
N ALA A 79 -3.90 24.60 15.71
CA ALA A 79 -4.50 24.36 14.41
C ALA A 79 -3.46 23.78 13.40
N THR A 80 -3.91 22.99 12.45
CA THR A 80 -3.06 22.52 11.35
C THR A 80 -2.67 23.70 10.46
N LEU A 81 -1.38 23.80 10.12
CA LEU A 81 -0.87 24.87 9.27
C LEU A 81 -1.29 24.62 7.82
N VAL A 82 -2.28 25.37 7.36
CA VAL A 82 -2.69 25.44 5.96
C VAL A 82 -2.03 26.65 5.32
N SER A 83 -1.42 26.45 4.18
CA SER A 83 -0.85 27.52 3.37
C SER A 83 -1.74 27.77 2.16
N GLU A 84 -1.74 29.00 1.66
CA GLU A 84 -2.55 29.43 0.52
C GLU A 84 -1.65 30.13 -0.50
N ASN A 85 -1.82 29.80 -1.78
CA ASN A 85 -1.18 30.51 -2.86
C ASN A 85 -1.98 31.80 -3.11
N PRO A 86 -1.38 33.01 -2.94
CA PRO A 86 -2.09 34.27 -3.05
C PRO A 86 -2.57 34.59 -4.47
N GLU A 87 -2.03 33.91 -5.50
CA GLU A 87 -2.39 34.13 -6.89
C GLU A 87 -3.54 33.23 -7.35
N THR A 88 -3.58 31.99 -6.85
CA THR A 88 -4.55 30.97 -7.30
C THR A 88 -5.60 30.64 -6.25
N GLU A 89 -5.45 31.16 -5.02
CA GLU A 89 -6.28 30.82 -3.85
C GLU A 89 -6.27 29.31 -3.52
N GLU A 90 -5.33 28.56 -4.12
CA GLU A 90 -5.17 27.14 -3.83
C GLU A 90 -4.60 26.95 -2.42
N LYS A 91 -5.26 26.07 -1.67
CA LYS A 91 -4.84 25.69 -0.32
C LYS A 91 -4.05 24.40 -0.35
N PHE A 92 -2.95 24.39 0.40
CA PHE A 92 -2.09 23.22 0.49
C PHE A 92 -1.53 23.02 1.90
N LEU A 93 -1.13 21.80 2.15
CA LEU A 93 -0.48 21.37 3.39
C LEU A 93 0.92 20.87 3.11
N PHE A 94 1.87 21.29 3.94
CA PHE A 94 3.19 20.69 3.98
C PHE A 94 3.18 19.47 4.90
N VAL A 95 3.66 18.36 4.38
CA VAL A 95 3.90 17.14 5.14
C VAL A 95 5.33 16.65 4.93
N PHE A 96 5.83 15.85 5.85
CA PHE A 96 7.21 15.41 5.87
C PHE A 96 7.26 13.92 6.16
N SER A 97 8.07 13.20 5.43
CA SER A 97 8.27 11.76 5.62
C SER A 97 9.00 11.43 6.92
N THR A 98 9.84 12.36 7.40
CA THR A 98 10.53 12.24 8.70
C THR A 98 10.68 13.63 9.35
N PRO A 99 10.88 13.72 10.68
CA PRO A 99 11.14 14.99 11.35
C PRO A 99 12.38 15.73 10.83
N LYS A 100 13.30 15.01 10.20
CA LYS A 100 14.55 15.61 9.68
C LYS A 100 14.32 16.48 8.44
N HIS A 101 13.23 16.28 7.73
CA HIS A 101 12.85 17.07 6.56
C HIS A 101 12.05 18.32 6.92
N ILE A 102 11.73 18.51 8.20
CA ILE A 102 11.03 19.73 8.65
C ILE A 102 12.05 20.86 8.71
N PRO A 103 11.86 21.96 7.96
CA PRO A 103 12.72 23.12 8.04
C PRO A 103 12.76 23.68 9.47
N LYS A 104 13.97 24.03 9.94
CA LYS A 104 14.17 24.47 11.34
C LYS A 104 13.46 25.77 11.66
N ASP A 105 13.34 26.66 10.69
CA ASP A 105 12.62 27.92 10.82
C ASP A 105 11.12 27.70 11.06
N MET A 106 10.51 26.71 10.41
CA MET A 106 9.10 26.34 10.65
C MET A 106 8.86 25.85 12.07
N LEU A 107 9.85 25.25 12.72
CA LEU A 107 9.73 24.76 14.10
C LEU A 107 9.80 25.89 15.16
N THR A 108 10.11 27.11 14.77
CA THR A 108 10.10 28.25 15.69
C THR A 108 8.69 28.66 16.13
N GLU A 109 7.72 28.52 15.21
CA GLU A 109 6.33 28.92 15.47
C GLU A 109 5.35 27.73 15.45
N CYS A 110 5.82 26.57 14.97
CA CYS A 110 4.99 25.38 14.83
C CYS A 110 5.55 24.22 15.65
N LYS A 111 4.67 23.27 15.95
CA LYS A 111 5.07 21.93 16.40
C LYS A 111 4.69 20.90 15.35
N SER A 112 5.46 19.83 15.29
CA SER A 112 5.12 18.68 14.47
C SER A 112 4.15 17.74 15.17
N ALA A 113 3.26 17.14 14.41
CA ALA A 113 2.42 16.02 14.81
C ALA A 113 2.59 14.88 13.79
N LYS A 114 2.26 13.66 14.19
CA LYS A 114 2.41 12.46 13.35
C LYS A 114 1.05 11.80 13.14
N MET A 115 0.79 11.30 11.93
CA MET A 115 -0.45 10.61 11.57
C MET A 115 -0.19 9.71 10.35
N GLY A 116 -0.95 8.63 10.19
CA GLY A 116 -0.98 7.87 8.95
C GLY A 116 -1.42 8.76 7.78
N PHE A 117 -0.76 8.65 6.62
CA PHE A 117 -1.08 9.54 5.49
C PHE A 117 -2.53 9.38 5.01
N ARG A 118 -3.06 8.17 5.06
CA ARG A 118 -4.45 7.90 4.69
C ARG A 118 -5.43 8.65 5.60
N ASP A 119 -5.24 8.57 6.91
CA ASP A 119 -6.09 9.27 7.89
C ASP A 119 -5.95 10.79 7.74
N PHE A 120 -4.72 11.24 7.46
CA PHE A 120 -4.44 12.65 7.17
C PHE A 120 -5.21 13.12 5.93
N LEU A 121 -5.15 12.38 4.83
CA LEU A 121 -5.87 12.68 3.61
C LEU A 121 -7.38 12.77 3.86
N GLU A 122 -7.95 11.79 4.55
CA GLU A 122 -9.38 11.77 4.90
C GLU A 122 -9.79 12.96 5.75
N THR A 123 -8.93 13.36 6.68
CA THR A 123 -9.20 14.51 7.58
C THR A 123 -9.24 15.82 6.80
N PHE A 124 -8.32 16.03 5.85
CA PHE A 124 -8.10 17.34 5.21
C PHE A 124 -8.54 17.42 3.75
N LYS A 125 -9.08 16.37 3.15
CA LYS A 125 -9.44 16.31 1.72
C LYS A 125 -10.43 17.39 1.25
N ASN A 126 -11.22 17.97 2.17
CA ASN A 126 -12.17 19.03 1.85
C ASN A 126 -11.62 20.45 2.15
N GLU A 127 -10.45 20.53 2.76
CA GLU A 127 -9.87 21.81 3.20
C GLU A 127 -8.77 22.28 2.26
N VAL A 128 -8.10 21.36 1.55
CA VAL A 128 -6.97 21.66 0.68
C VAL A 128 -7.08 20.93 -0.66
N THR A 129 -6.46 21.52 -1.69
CA THR A 129 -6.43 20.96 -3.05
C THR A 129 -5.24 20.04 -3.28
N CYS A 130 -4.12 20.30 -2.61
CA CYS A 130 -2.93 19.48 -2.72
C CYS A 130 -2.14 19.40 -1.41
N ILE A 131 -1.30 18.38 -1.32
CA ILE A 131 -0.36 18.13 -0.25
C ILE A 131 1.05 18.18 -0.84
N VAL A 132 1.98 18.89 -0.19
CA VAL A 132 3.37 18.98 -0.60
C VAL A 132 4.23 18.20 0.39
N LEU A 133 4.81 17.11 -0.08
CA LEU A 133 5.68 16.24 0.71
C LEU A 133 7.13 16.66 0.55
N ASN A 134 7.86 16.86 1.67
CA ASN A 134 9.29 17.21 1.74
C ASN A 134 9.67 18.45 0.91
N CYS A 135 9.10 19.61 1.24
CA CYS A 135 9.24 20.83 0.43
C CYS A 135 10.68 21.32 0.20
N ASP A 136 11.64 20.91 1.02
CA ASP A 136 13.04 21.38 0.94
C ASP A 136 14.00 20.44 0.19
N THR A 137 13.55 19.23 -0.16
CA THR A 137 14.43 18.21 -0.74
C THR A 137 13.78 17.59 -1.99
N ASP A 138 13.56 16.28 -1.98
CA ASP A 138 12.86 15.58 -3.06
C ASP A 138 11.34 15.86 -2.95
N SER A 139 10.96 17.11 -3.25
CA SER A 139 9.57 17.57 -3.13
C SER A 139 8.64 16.79 -4.05
N PHE A 140 7.51 16.36 -3.50
CA PHE A 140 6.51 15.63 -4.24
C PHE A 140 5.11 16.23 -3.96
N THR A 141 4.47 16.75 -4.99
CA THR A 141 3.13 17.34 -4.90
C THR A 141 2.08 16.26 -5.15
N ILE A 142 1.11 16.16 -4.26
CA ILE A 142 0.07 15.16 -4.25
C ILE A 142 -1.28 15.88 -4.37
N PRO A 143 -1.92 15.87 -5.56
CA PRO A 143 -3.29 16.32 -5.70
C PRO A 143 -4.20 15.43 -4.83
N VAL A 144 -4.97 16.05 -3.95
CA VAL A 144 -5.80 15.34 -2.95
C VAL A 144 -6.81 14.42 -3.62
N LYS A 145 -7.44 14.89 -4.69
CA LYS A 145 -8.42 14.12 -5.47
C LYS A 145 -7.79 12.86 -6.08
N GLU A 146 -6.62 13.00 -6.73
CA GLU A 146 -5.92 11.87 -7.36
C GLU A 146 -5.47 10.82 -6.33
N ALA A 147 -4.97 11.28 -5.17
CA ALA A 147 -4.60 10.36 -4.09
C ALA A 147 -5.82 9.58 -3.57
N GLY A 148 -6.96 10.24 -3.39
CA GLY A 148 -8.20 9.60 -2.98
C GLY A 148 -8.71 8.58 -3.99
N GLU A 149 -8.67 8.91 -5.27
CA GLU A 149 -9.05 8.01 -6.37
C GLU A 149 -8.12 6.78 -6.41
N TYR A 150 -6.80 7.00 -6.30
CA TYR A 150 -5.81 5.93 -6.27
C TYR A 150 -6.03 4.98 -5.07
N PHE A 151 -6.20 5.53 -3.87
CA PHE A 151 -6.42 4.70 -2.68
C PHE A 151 -7.74 3.92 -2.74
N SER A 152 -8.81 4.55 -3.26
CA SER A 152 -10.08 3.86 -3.48
C SER A 152 -9.98 2.74 -4.51
N MET A 153 -9.18 2.93 -5.56
CA MET A 153 -8.87 1.89 -6.53
C MET A 153 -8.16 0.72 -5.86
N MET A 154 -7.11 1.00 -5.08
CA MET A 154 -6.34 -0.03 -4.38
C MET A 154 -7.21 -0.82 -3.39
N ASP A 155 -8.11 -0.15 -2.67
CA ASP A 155 -9.04 -0.81 -1.74
C ASP A 155 -9.99 -1.76 -2.47
N ARG A 156 -10.52 -1.33 -3.63
CA ARG A 156 -11.38 -2.23 -4.44
C ARG A 156 -10.61 -3.46 -4.93
N MET A 157 -9.36 -3.29 -5.34
CA MET A 157 -8.53 -4.41 -5.80
C MET A 157 -8.20 -5.38 -4.66
N GLU A 158 -7.87 -4.87 -3.48
CA GLU A 158 -7.66 -5.72 -2.29
C GLU A 158 -8.91 -6.52 -1.94
N ASN A 159 -10.07 -5.87 -1.93
CA ASN A 159 -11.34 -6.56 -1.68
C ASN A 159 -11.61 -7.64 -2.75
N THR A 160 -11.34 -7.33 -4.03
CA THR A 160 -11.50 -8.32 -5.11
C THR A 160 -10.57 -9.52 -4.92
N VAL A 161 -9.31 -9.28 -4.54
CA VAL A 161 -8.37 -10.37 -4.26
C VAL A 161 -8.81 -11.19 -3.05
N ASP A 162 -9.26 -10.54 -1.97
CA ASP A 162 -9.78 -11.24 -0.80
C ASP A 162 -10.98 -12.13 -1.15
N GLU A 163 -11.93 -11.62 -1.94
CA GLU A 163 -13.06 -12.40 -2.45
C GLU A 163 -12.61 -13.59 -3.32
N MET A 164 -11.61 -13.39 -4.19
CA MET A 164 -11.04 -14.47 -4.99
C MET A 164 -10.39 -15.55 -4.12
N MET A 165 -9.64 -15.15 -3.09
CA MET A 165 -9.00 -16.07 -2.17
C MET A 165 -10.02 -16.88 -1.35
N GLU A 166 -11.13 -16.27 -0.95
CA GLU A 166 -12.23 -16.95 -0.24
C GLU A 166 -13.00 -17.92 -1.14
N GLN A 167 -13.23 -17.55 -2.39
CA GLN A 167 -13.87 -18.42 -3.39
C GLN A 167 -12.96 -19.59 -3.80
N GLY A 168 -11.66 -19.38 -3.69
CA GLY A 168 -10.64 -20.35 -4.04
C GLY A 168 -10.09 -20.18 -5.46
N LEU A 169 -8.84 -20.51 -5.59
CA LEU A 169 -8.03 -20.33 -6.79
C LEU A 169 -7.53 -21.67 -7.32
N SER A 170 -7.55 -21.79 -8.62
CA SER A 170 -6.96 -22.92 -9.37
C SER A 170 -6.27 -22.39 -10.62
N GLY A 171 -5.20 -23.05 -11.02
CA GLY A 171 -4.39 -22.66 -12.19
C GLY A 171 -3.19 -21.78 -11.85
N ASP A 172 -2.13 -21.96 -12.62
CA ASP A 172 -0.80 -21.45 -12.29
C ASP A 172 -0.73 -19.91 -12.37
N SER A 173 -1.39 -19.27 -13.34
CA SER A 173 -1.26 -17.83 -13.58
C SER A 173 -1.83 -16.93 -12.46
N LEU A 174 -2.94 -17.31 -11.84
CA LEU A 174 -3.51 -16.56 -10.72
C LEU A 174 -2.74 -16.80 -9.42
N LEU A 175 -2.27 -18.03 -9.22
CA LEU A 175 -1.44 -18.37 -8.07
C LEU A 175 -0.10 -17.63 -8.09
N ASP A 176 0.53 -17.46 -9.25
CA ASP A 176 1.78 -16.71 -9.39
C ASP A 176 1.66 -15.26 -8.91
N MET A 177 0.44 -14.72 -8.93
CA MET A 177 0.20 -13.31 -8.67
C MET A 177 -0.13 -13.00 -7.22
N ILE A 178 -0.73 -13.95 -6.49
CA ILE A 178 -1.26 -13.70 -5.15
C ILE A 178 -0.90 -14.80 -4.13
N PHE A 179 0.01 -15.69 -4.47
CA PHE A 179 0.35 -16.83 -3.62
C PHE A 179 0.88 -16.41 -2.24
N ASP A 180 1.67 -15.35 -2.18
CA ASP A 180 2.19 -14.74 -0.96
C ASP A 180 1.11 -14.13 -0.06
N ARG A 181 -0.07 -13.80 -0.62
CA ARG A 181 -1.20 -13.26 0.14
C ARG A 181 -1.86 -14.27 1.09
N PHE A 182 -1.56 -15.56 0.93
CA PHE A 182 -2.01 -16.59 1.87
C PHE A 182 -1.25 -16.58 3.20
N TRP A 183 -0.13 -15.85 3.29
CA TRP A 183 0.58 -15.65 4.54
C TRP A 183 -0.30 -14.97 5.59
N GLY A 184 -0.28 -15.53 6.82
CA GLY A 184 -1.10 -15.06 7.94
C GLY A 184 -2.59 -15.42 7.81
N ARG A 185 -2.95 -16.38 6.96
CA ARG A 185 -4.34 -16.80 6.77
C ARG A 185 -4.51 -18.29 7.08
N LYS A 186 -5.69 -18.64 7.63
CA LYS A 186 -6.15 -20.02 7.64
C LYS A 186 -6.53 -20.42 6.23
N LEU A 187 -6.08 -21.58 5.75
CA LEU A 187 -6.30 -22.00 4.37
C LEU A 187 -6.72 -23.47 4.28
N TYR A 188 -7.41 -23.78 3.19
CA TYR A 188 -7.61 -25.13 2.69
C TYR A 188 -6.92 -25.26 1.34
N CYS A 189 -6.14 -26.32 1.16
CA CYS A 189 -5.40 -26.58 -0.05
C CYS A 189 -5.63 -28.03 -0.51
N LYS A 190 -5.99 -28.20 -1.78
CA LYS A 190 -6.02 -29.49 -2.47
C LYS A 190 -4.83 -29.58 -3.39
N MET A 191 -4.02 -30.62 -3.21
CA MET A 191 -2.82 -30.87 -3.97
C MET A 191 -3.13 -31.67 -5.24
N LYS A 192 -2.30 -31.54 -6.28
CA LYS A 192 -2.40 -32.30 -7.54
C LYS A 192 -2.30 -33.82 -7.37
N ASP A 193 -1.69 -34.28 -6.27
CA ASP A 193 -1.64 -35.70 -5.88
C ASP A 193 -2.89 -36.21 -5.14
N GLY A 194 -3.86 -35.33 -4.93
CA GLY A 194 -5.12 -35.62 -4.22
C GLY A 194 -5.07 -35.43 -2.71
N LYS A 195 -3.91 -35.07 -2.14
CA LYS A 195 -3.80 -34.75 -0.71
C LYS A 195 -4.49 -33.43 -0.42
N GLU A 196 -5.19 -33.38 0.71
CA GLU A 196 -5.81 -32.16 1.23
C GLU A 196 -5.07 -31.71 2.49
N VAL A 197 -4.91 -30.38 2.62
CA VAL A 197 -4.23 -29.74 3.75
C VAL A 197 -5.11 -28.59 4.23
N GLU A 198 -5.35 -28.53 5.53
CA GLU A 198 -5.97 -27.40 6.20
C GLU A 198 -5.07 -26.96 7.35
N GLY A 199 -4.89 -25.65 7.50
CA GLY A 199 -4.04 -25.11 8.56
C GLY A 199 -3.82 -23.61 8.40
N GLU A 200 -2.98 -23.05 9.27
CA GLU A 200 -2.61 -21.63 9.24
C GLU A 200 -1.26 -21.44 8.54
N CYS A 201 -1.25 -20.56 7.53
CA CYS A 201 -0.02 -20.19 6.85
C CYS A 201 0.69 -19.11 7.66
N TYR A 202 1.74 -19.46 8.38
CA TYR A 202 2.47 -18.52 9.23
C TYR A 202 3.77 -18.02 8.61
N SER A 203 4.23 -18.60 7.50
CA SER A 203 5.43 -18.15 6.79
C SER A 203 5.40 -18.58 5.32
N PHE A 204 6.27 -17.98 4.52
CA PHE A 204 6.60 -18.44 3.18
C PHE A 204 8.13 -18.40 3.00
N ASP A 205 8.64 -19.22 2.08
CA ASP A 205 10.06 -19.29 1.79
C ASP A 205 10.30 -19.62 0.31
N PHE A 206 11.56 -19.53 -0.13
CA PHE A 206 11.98 -19.79 -1.50
C PHE A 206 13.07 -20.86 -1.53
N ASP A 207 12.88 -21.90 -2.33
CA ASP A 207 13.93 -22.85 -2.69
C ASP A 207 14.14 -22.84 -4.19
N LYS A 208 15.32 -22.41 -4.65
CA LYS A 208 15.75 -22.43 -6.07
C LYS A 208 14.74 -21.83 -7.05
N ASN A 209 14.17 -20.68 -6.72
CA ASN A 209 13.13 -19.98 -7.45
C ASN A 209 11.71 -20.60 -7.36
N GLU A 210 11.48 -21.57 -6.49
CA GLU A 210 10.14 -22.05 -6.18
C GLU A 210 9.68 -21.43 -4.85
N MET A 211 8.51 -20.81 -4.87
CA MET A 211 7.87 -20.32 -3.65
C MET A 211 7.06 -21.44 -3.01
N PHE A 212 7.10 -21.52 -1.68
CA PHE A 212 6.25 -22.42 -0.91
C PHE A 212 5.74 -21.74 0.36
N LEU A 213 4.55 -22.14 0.78
CA LEU A 213 3.96 -21.72 2.05
C LEU A 213 4.31 -22.74 3.13
N ILE A 214 4.57 -22.24 4.34
CA ILE A 214 4.74 -23.06 5.53
C ILE A 214 3.44 -22.98 6.33
N VAL A 215 2.74 -24.09 6.38
CA VAL A 215 1.39 -24.21 6.97
C VAL A 215 1.46 -25.08 8.21
N GLU A 216 1.07 -24.51 9.36
CA GLU A 216 0.90 -25.24 10.60
C GLU A 216 -0.42 -26.01 10.54
N THR A 217 -0.34 -27.30 10.75
CA THR A 217 -1.49 -28.21 10.81
C THR A 217 -1.53 -28.94 12.16
N GLU A 218 -2.59 -29.63 12.46
CA GLU A 218 -2.69 -30.47 13.67
C GLU A 218 -1.58 -31.55 13.76
N ASN A 219 -0.99 -31.90 12.62
CA ASN A 219 0.05 -32.92 12.54
C ASN A 219 1.47 -32.33 12.37
N GLY A 220 1.62 -31.03 12.55
CA GLY A 220 2.88 -30.28 12.38
C GLY A 220 2.96 -29.51 11.08
N ASP A 221 4.10 -28.91 10.83
CA ASP A 221 4.33 -28.01 9.69
C ASP A 221 4.42 -28.76 8.37
N ILE A 222 3.77 -28.21 7.36
CA ILE A 222 3.79 -28.74 5.99
C ILE A 222 4.24 -27.62 5.04
N ASN A 223 5.18 -27.95 4.14
CA ASN A 223 5.59 -27.07 3.06
C ASN A 223 4.73 -27.33 1.83
N ILE A 224 3.96 -26.35 1.40
CA ILE A 224 3.10 -26.41 0.22
C ILE A 224 3.78 -25.65 -0.91
N LYS A 225 4.23 -26.37 -1.93
CA LYS A 225 4.81 -25.76 -3.14
C LYS A 225 3.71 -25.33 -4.07
N GLN A 226 3.83 -24.12 -4.58
CA GLN A 226 2.87 -23.52 -5.50
C GLN A 226 2.53 -24.43 -6.69
N LYS A 227 3.54 -25.03 -7.33
CA LYS A 227 3.36 -25.91 -8.48
C LYS A 227 2.57 -27.20 -8.22
N ASP A 228 2.50 -27.61 -6.94
CA ASP A 228 1.83 -28.86 -6.53
C ASP A 228 0.35 -28.63 -6.18
N ILE A 229 -0.12 -27.39 -6.21
CA ILE A 229 -1.48 -27.01 -5.85
C ILE A 229 -2.42 -27.21 -7.06
N GLU A 230 -3.53 -27.92 -6.82
CA GLU A 230 -4.68 -27.99 -7.71
C GLU A 230 -5.68 -26.87 -7.41
N PHE A 231 -5.93 -26.62 -6.11
CA PHE A 231 -6.87 -25.63 -5.63
C PHE A 231 -6.46 -25.14 -4.23
N ILE A 232 -6.59 -23.85 -3.97
CA ILE A 232 -6.34 -23.24 -2.66
C ILE A 232 -7.37 -22.16 -2.37
N LYS A 233 -7.82 -22.05 -1.13
CA LYS A 233 -8.67 -20.96 -0.66
C LYS A 233 -8.32 -20.54 0.77
N SER A 234 -8.58 -19.28 1.11
CA SER A 234 -8.59 -18.84 2.50
C SER A 234 -9.87 -19.31 3.19
N LEU A 235 -9.74 -19.63 4.47
CA LEU A 235 -10.86 -19.97 5.34
C LEU A 235 -11.12 -18.80 6.31
N PRO A 236 -12.37 -18.55 6.71
CA PRO A 236 -12.63 -17.60 7.77
C PRO A 236 -11.94 -18.06 9.06
N TYR A 237 -11.47 -17.10 9.85
CA TYR A 237 -11.06 -17.42 11.22
C TYR A 237 -12.31 -17.81 12.02
N ASP A 238 -12.19 -18.81 12.86
CA ASP A 238 -13.24 -19.17 13.80
C ASP A 238 -13.43 -17.95 14.73
N GLU A 239 -14.62 -17.34 14.72
CA GLU A 239 -14.97 -16.29 15.68
C GLU A 239 -14.96 -16.94 17.08
N GLU A 240 -14.02 -16.54 17.96
CA GLU A 240 -14.02 -16.90 19.38
C GLU A 240 -15.15 -16.22 20.17
#